data_69f5c8a5daa7b2990964dc7c2ae6f8e0
#
_entry.id   69f5c8a5daa7b2990964dc7c2ae6f8e0
#
_cell.length_a   1.000
_cell.length_b   1.000
_cell.length_c   1.000
_cell.angle_alpha   90.00
_cell.angle_beta   90.00
_cell.angle_gamma   90.00
#
_symmetry.space_group_name_H-M   'P 1'
#
loop_
_entity.id
_entity.type
_entity.pdbx_description
1 polymer ?
#
loop_
_entity_poly.entity_id
_entity_poly.type
_entity_poly.pdbx_seq_one_letter_code
_entity_poly.pdbx_strand_id
1 'polypeptide(L)'
;MSNIIISILETFLGTCHLHNEDSGQTEFDCPACAEDKGLSDGKGDGKHKLALNYKKNIYQCWICKFDNNMRGSVPSLIKRYGNKRILKEYEIVRPTDFDQDYVPKEKVNVKLPAGYKKLSESSYKDFNYSKAYRYLIDRGITDELIKEYKIGFTTTGQYHNRVIIPSYDEIGDLNYFVSRAWDKWKKPKYLNPDVEKQLFIFSELNINWDGTIYLVEGAFDHIVVPNSIPLLGKTMYGKLKSLLLKNAKSDVVILLDDDAADDAIRVYKDLNVGSLYNRVKLCTPPTDTDPSLIFEREGVSGIIKLLRSSKRIPESQLY
;
A
#
# COMPACT_ATOMS: atom_id res chain seq x y z
N MET A 1 26.43 -8.16 -16.37
CA MET A 1 25.24 -8.60 -15.60
C MET A 1 23.94 -7.95 -16.10
N SER A 2 23.89 -6.64 -16.31
CA SER A 2 22.68 -5.93 -16.80
C SER A 2 22.09 -6.51 -18.09
N ASN A 3 22.90 -6.81 -19.10
CA ASN A 3 22.42 -7.38 -20.36
C ASN A 3 21.79 -8.78 -20.19
N ILE A 4 22.28 -9.58 -19.24
CA ILE A 4 21.71 -10.91 -18.96
C ILE A 4 20.33 -10.76 -18.31
N ILE A 5 20.16 -9.79 -17.40
CA ILE A 5 18.86 -9.51 -16.76
C ILE A 5 17.85 -9.05 -17.82
N ILE A 6 18.24 -8.15 -18.72
CA ILE A 6 17.38 -7.70 -19.82
C ILE A 6 16.95 -8.87 -20.70
N SER A 7 17.91 -9.71 -21.10
CA SER A 7 17.63 -10.91 -21.92
C SER A 7 16.62 -11.86 -21.25
N ILE A 8 16.73 -12.04 -19.94
CA ILE A 8 15.77 -12.85 -19.17
C ILE A 8 14.37 -12.20 -19.18
N LEU A 9 14.28 -10.89 -18.97
CA LEU A 9 13.00 -10.16 -18.98
C LEU A 9 12.34 -10.19 -20.37
N GLU A 10 13.13 -10.05 -21.43
CA GLU A 10 12.66 -10.12 -22.82
C GLU A 10 12.04 -11.48 -23.19
N THR A 11 12.41 -12.56 -22.51
CA THR A 11 11.83 -13.90 -22.79
C THR A 11 10.34 -13.99 -22.55
N PHE A 12 9.76 -13.08 -21.74
CA PHE A 12 8.32 -13.10 -21.40
C PHE A 12 7.62 -11.75 -21.51
N LEU A 13 8.35 -10.64 -21.60
CA LEU A 13 7.78 -9.29 -21.77
C LEU A 13 7.90 -8.75 -23.21
N GLY A 14 8.67 -9.46 -24.06
CA GLY A 14 9.02 -8.94 -25.40
C GLY A 14 10.17 -7.93 -25.35
N THR A 15 10.33 -7.15 -26.39
CA THR A 15 11.47 -6.24 -26.58
C THR A 15 11.54 -5.18 -25.51
N CYS A 16 12.73 -4.94 -24.96
CA CYS A 16 13.03 -3.82 -24.10
C CYS A 16 13.19 -2.54 -24.94
N HIS A 17 12.35 -1.53 -24.69
CA HIS A 17 12.33 -0.28 -25.48
C HIS A 17 13.24 0.80 -24.90
N LEU A 18 13.50 0.77 -23.61
CA LEU A 18 14.43 1.67 -22.93
C LEU A 18 15.23 0.86 -21.89
N HIS A 19 16.54 1.03 -21.91
CA HIS A 19 17.44 0.47 -20.91
C HIS A 19 18.48 1.52 -20.51
N ASN A 20 18.43 1.92 -19.23
CA ASN A 20 19.45 2.74 -18.61
C ASN A 20 20.25 1.87 -17.62
N GLU A 21 21.46 1.51 -17.98
CA GLU A 21 22.31 0.58 -17.20
C GLU A 21 22.70 1.19 -15.85
N ASP A 22 22.95 2.49 -15.77
CA ASP A 22 23.39 3.16 -14.54
C ASP A 22 22.31 3.17 -13.46
N SER A 23 21.06 3.42 -13.85
CA SER A 23 19.93 3.44 -12.91
C SER A 23 19.24 2.08 -12.77
N GLY A 24 19.44 1.15 -13.71
CA GLY A 24 18.71 -0.11 -13.81
C GLY A 24 17.25 0.05 -14.32
N GLN A 25 16.93 1.24 -14.86
CA GLN A 25 15.59 1.53 -15.38
C GLN A 25 15.38 0.94 -16.76
N THR A 26 14.23 0.29 -16.97
CA THR A 26 13.83 -0.31 -18.25
C THR A 26 12.36 -0.05 -18.54
N GLU A 27 11.97 -0.11 -19.81
CA GLU A 27 10.58 0.02 -20.25
C GLU A 27 10.22 -1.10 -21.22
N PHE A 28 9.03 -1.67 -20.98
CA PHE A 28 8.45 -2.76 -21.77
C PHE A 28 7.00 -2.43 -22.13
N ASP A 29 6.44 -3.21 -23.03
CA ASP A 29 5.00 -3.27 -23.23
C ASP A 29 4.33 -4.01 -22.07
N CYS A 30 3.14 -3.54 -21.70
CA CYS A 30 2.43 -4.13 -20.57
C CYS A 30 1.57 -5.32 -21.02
N PRO A 31 1.82 -6.54 -20.53
CA PRO A 31 1.01 -7.70 -20.88
C PRO A 31 -0.44 -7.58 -20.43
N ALA A 32 -0.72 -7.02 -19.25
CA ALA A 32 -2.09 -6.81 -18.79
C ALA A 32 -2.87 -5.81 -19.65
N CYS A 33 -2.23 -4.73 -20.11
CA CYS A 33 -2.88 -3.79 -21.04
C CYS A 33 -3.11 -4.42 -22.41
N ALA A 34 -2.29 -5.39 -22.82
CA ALA A 34 -2.51 -6.16 -24.05
C ALA A 34 -3.70 -7.11 -23.91
N GLU A 35 -3.80 -7.83 -22.79
CA GLU A 35 -4.95 -8.70 -22.46
C GLU A 35 -6.28 -7.92 -22.47
N ASP A 36 -6.32 -6.74 -21.83
CA ASP A 36 -7.50 -5.87 -21.81
C ASP A 36 -7.97 -5.43 -23.21
N LYS A 37 -7.04 -5.38 -24.17
CA LYS A 37 -7.34 -5.04 -25.57
C LYS A 37 -7.60 -6.27 -26.46
N GLY A 38 -7.59 -7.47 -25.89
CA GLY A 38 -7.73 -8.72 -26.62
C GLY A 38 -6.53 -9.05 -27.53
N LEU A 39 -5.36 -8.47 -27.25
CA LEU A 39 -4.10 -8.76 -27.95
C LEU A 39 -3.42 -9.94 -27.27
N SER A 40 -3.62 -11.14 -27.81
CA SER A 40 -3.10 -12.40 -27.24
C SER A 40 -1.81 -12.90 -27.88
N ASP A 41 -1.19 -12.12 -28.75
CA ASP A 41 -0.02 -12.53 -29.56
C ASP A 41 1.34 -12.38 -28.82
N GLY A 42 1.32 -12.04 -27.54
CA GLY A 42 2.53 -11.87 -26.72
C GLY A 42 3.37 -10.63 -27.07
N LYS A 43 2.91 -9.77 -27.99
CA LYS A 43 3.66 -8.59 -28.45
C LYS A 43 3.44 -7.33 -27.61
N GLY A 44 2.64 -7.45 -26.53
CA GLY A 44 2.33 -6.34 -25.66
C GLY A 44 1.35 -5.31 -26.28
N ASP A 45 1.20 -4.14 -25.66
CA ASP A 45 0.21 -3.14 -26.05
C ASP A 45 0.78 -2.01 -26.93
N GLY A 46 2.07 -2.06 -27.27
CA GLY A 46 2.78 -1.08 -28.09
C GLY A 46 2.93 0.31 -27.46
N LYS A 47 2.66 0.45 -26.16
CA LYS A 47 2.69 1.76 -25.47
C LYS A 47 3.91 1.96 -24.56
N HIS A 48 4.71 0.94 -24.34
CA HIS A 48 5.96 0.94 -23.54
C HIS A 48 5.75 1.54 -22.13
N LYS A 49 4.63 1.25 -21.48
CA LYS A 49 4.25 1.88 -20.19
C LYS A 49 4.50 1.01 -18.97
N LEU A 50 5.05 -0.20 -19.16
CA LEU A 50 5.53 -1.03 -18.08
C LEU A 50 6.98 -0.61 -17.75
N ALA A 51 7.12 0.26 -16.76
CA ALA A 51 8.41 0.66 -16.22
C ALA A 51 8.88 -0.40 -15.21
N LEU A 52 10.14 -0.83 -15.32
CA LEU A 52 10.77 -1.80 -14.44
C LEU A 52 12.16 -1.30 -14.05
N ASN A 53 12.51 -1.44 -12.79
CA ASN A 53 13.86 -1.15 -12.31
C ASN A 53 14.43 -2.41 -11.64
N TYR A 54 15.36 -3.09 -12.33
CA TYR A 54 15.92 -4.34 -11.82
C TYR A 54 16.92 -4.13 -10.67
N LYS A 55 17.55 -2.95 -10.55
CA LYS A 55 18.41 -2.60 -9.41
C LYS A 55 17.60 -2.31 -8.14
N LYS A 56 16.41 -1.74 -8.27
CA LYS A 56 15.48 -1.50 -7.16
C LYS A 56 14.49 -2.65 -6.95
N ASN A 57 14.52 -3.66 -7.81
CA ASN A 57 13.63 -4.83 -7.80
C ASN A 57 12.13 -4.47 -7.82
N ILE A 58 11.73 -3.46 -8.60
CA ILE A 58 10.35 -2.97 -8.68
C ILE A 58 9.89 -2.83 -10.12
N TYR A 59 8.57 -2.94 -10.34
CA TYR A 59 7.92 -2.61 -11.59
C TYR A 59 6.57 -1.91 -11.37
N GLN A 60 6.12 -1.14 -12.36
CA GLN A 60 4.76 -0.62 -12.46
C GLN A 60 4.37 -0.31 -13.88
N CYS A 61 3.11 -0.55 -14.24
CA CYS A 61 2.53 -0.01 -15.47
C CYS A 61 1.87 1.34 -15.19
N TRP A 62 2.24 2.35 -15.92
CA TRP A 62 1.69 3.70 -15.74
C TRP A 62 0.21 3.83 -16.16
N ILE A 63 -0.32 2.86 -16.91
CA ILE A 63 -1.72 2.83 -17.36
C ILE A 63 -2.58 2.01 -16.39
N CYS A 64 -2.24 0.73 -16.19
CA CYS A 64 -3.12 -0.23 -15.49
C CYS A 64 -2.60 -0.68 -14.11
N LYS A 65 -1.70 0.11 -13.49
CA LYS A 65 -1.12 -0.22 -12.17
C LYS A 65 -2.16 -0.43 -11.08
N PHE A 66 -3.30 0.22 -11.17
CA PHE A 66 -4.40 0.08 -10.21
C PHE A 66 -5.43 -0.96 -10.67
N ASP A 67 -5.85 -0.91 -11.93
CA ASP A 67 -6.91 -1.76 -12.46
C ASP A 67 -6.50 -3.23 -12.49
N ASN A 68 -5.30 -3.52 -13.00
CA ASN A 68 -4.78 -4.88 -13.14
C ASN A 68 -3.68 -5.21 -12.12
N ASN A 69 -3.50 -4.38 -11.09
CA ASN A 69 -2.44 -4.55 -10.10
C ASN A 69 -1.06 -4.73 -10.74
N MET A 70 -0.76 -3.98 -11.81
CA MET A 70 0.50 -4.06 -12.54
C MET A 70 1.59 -3.22 -11.87
N ARG A 71 1.90 -3.57 -10.62
CA ARG A 71 3.00 -3.03 -9.82
C ARG A 71 3.46 -4.05 -8.78
N GLY A 72 4.73 -3.99 -8.40
CA GLY A 72 5.29 -4.92 -7.41
C GLY A 72 6.78 -5.17 -7.59
N SER A 73 7.27 -6.31 -7.11
CA SER A 73 8.65 -6.73 -7.32
C SER A 73 8.81 -7.47 -8.65
N VAL A 74 10.02 -7.43 -9.23
CA VAL A 74 10.33 -8.16 -10.48
C VAL A 74 10.03 -9.66 -10.37
N PRO A 75 10.35 -10.37 -9.26
CA PRO A 75 9.93 -11.76 -9.09
C PRO A 75 8.41 -11.97 -9.14
N SER A 76 7.61 -11.02 -8.63
CA SER A 76 6.15 -11.14 -8.71
C SER A 76 5.63 -11.01 -10.15
N LEU A 77 6.26 -10.16 -10.95
CA LEU A 77 5.97 -10.03 -12.38
C LEU A 77 6.31 -11.32 -13.13
N ILE A 78 7.50 -11.90 -12.84
CA ILE A 78 7.93 -13.16 -13.45
C ILE A 78 7.00 -14.32 -13.05
N LYS A 79 6.54 -14.39 -11.82
CA LYS A 79 5.55 -15.40 -11.38
C LYS A 79 4.21 -15.27 -12.12
N ARG A 80 3.83 -14.05 -12.49
CA ARG A 80 2.54 -13.77 -13.14
C ARG A 80 2.56 -14.03 -14.66
N TYR A 81 3.63 -13.63 -15.34
CA TYR A 81 3.73 -13.66 -16.82
C TYR A 81 4.86 -14.52 -17.37
N GLY A 82 5.78 -14.92 -16.54
CA GLY A 82 6.86 -15.83 -16.86
C GLY A 82 6.58 -17.27 -16.39
N ASN A 83 7.63 -17.98 -16.01
CA ASN A 83 7.55 -19.34 -15.48
C ASN A 83 8.62 -19.59 -14.41
N LYS A 84 8.56 -20.78 -13.76
CA LYS A 84 9.51 -21.15 -12.69
C LYS A 84 10.96 -21.17 -13.13
N ARG A 85 11.25 -21.49 -14.40
CA ARG A 85 12.60 -21.51 -14.96
C ARG A 85 13.16 -20.09 -15.06
N ILE A 86 12.39 -19.16 -15.65
CA ILE A 86 12.74 -17.75 -15.78
C ILE A 86 12.98 -17.13 -14.39
N LEU A 87 12.13 -17.44 -13.42
CA LEU A 87 12.29 -16.96 -12.05
C LEU A 87 13.63 -17.43 -11.46
N LYS A 88 13.97 -18.70 -11.61
CA LYS A 88 15.24 -19.26 -11.12
C LYS A 88 16.45 -18.63 -11.81
N GLU A 89 16.40 -18.43 -13.13
CA GLU A 89 17.45 -17.76 -13.90
C GLU A 89 17.64 -16.31 -13.42
N TYR A 90 16.55 -15.58 -13.20
CA TYR A 90 16.58 -14.20 -12.67
C TYR A 90 17.19 -14.16 -11.26
N GLU A 91 16.79 -15.06 -10.37
CA GLU A 91 17.30 -15.14 -8.99
C GLU A 91 18.81 -15.38 -8.92
N ILE A 92 19.39 -16.06 -9.91
CA ILE A 92 20.85 -16.29 -9.98
C ILE A 92 21.63 -15.03 -10.39
N VAL A 93 21.05 -14.21 -11.28
CA VAL A 93 21.78 -13.07 -11.88
C VAL A 93 21.36 -11.69 -11.32
N ARG A 94 20.32 -11.65 -10.49
CA ARG A 94 19.88 -10.39 -9.88
C ARG A 94 20.99 -9.81 -8.99
N PRO A 95 21.08 -8.46 -8.86
CA PRO A 95 22.04 -7.85 -7.96
C PRO A 95 21.87 -8.36 -6.52
N THR A 96 22.95 -8.82 -5.92
CA THR A 96 22.96 -9.39 -4.55
C THR A 96 22.88 -8.33 -3.46
N ASP A 97 23.08 -7.05 -3.78
CA ASP A 97 23.05 -5.94 -2.83
C ASP A 97 21.67 -5.73 -2.16
N PHE A 98 20.63 -6.41 -2.68
CA PHE A 98 19.30 -6.46 -2.05
C PHE A 98 19.18 -7.55 -0.97
N ASP A 99 20.13 -8.49 -0.89
CA ASP A 99 20.02 -9.65 0.00
C ASP A 99 20.68 -9.46 1.38
N GLN A 100 21.41 -8.36 1.64
CA GLN A 100 22.12 -8.20 2.91
C GLN A 100 21.24 -8.04 4.15
N ASP A 101 19.91 -7.86 3.97
CA ASP A 101 18.95 -7.79 5.07
C ASP A 101 17.67 -8.63 4.82
N TYR A 102 17.68 -9.54 3.86
CA TYR A 102 16.56 -10.46 3.67
C TYR A 102 16.64 -11.60 4.70
N VAL A 103 16.24 -11.29 5.91
CA VAL A 103 15.71 -12.32 6.81
C VAL A 103 14.43 -12.83 6.13
N PRO A 104 14.30 -14.14 5.85
CA PRO A 104 13.05 -14.69 5.35
C PRO A 104 11.95 -14.23 6.29
N LYS A 105 11.09 -13.31 5.82
CA LYS A 105 9.93 -12.89 6.59
C LYS A 105 9.14 -14.16 6.86
N GLU A 106 8.84 -14.48 8.10
CA GLU A 106 7.78 -15.44 8.40
C GLU A 106 6.57 -15.01 7.58
N LYS A 107 6.22 -15.82 6.56
CA LYS A 107 5.12 -15.47 5.67
C LYS A 107 3.85 -15.43 6.50
N VAL A 108 3.31 -14.25 6.67
CA VAL A 108 2.00 -14.08 7.29
C VAL A 108 0.99 -14.79 6.39
N ASN A 109 0.46 -15.92 6.85
CA ASN A 109 -0.49 -16.70 6.06
C ASN A 109 -1.91 -16.18 6.30
N VAL A 110 -2.24 -15.05 5.67
CA VAL A 110 -3.58 -14.47 5.69
C VAL A 110 -4.31 -14.81 4.41
N LYS A 111 -5.60 -15.14 4.54
CA LYS A 111 -6.51 -15.29 3.39
C LYS A 111 -7.68 -14.34 3.57
N LEU A 112 -8.15 -13.78 2.47
CA LEU A 112 -9.40 -13.02 2.50
C LEU A 112 -10.54 -13.91 3.01
N PRO A 113 -11.51 -13.33 3.74
CA PRO A 113 -12.64 -14.08 4.25
C PRO A 113 -13.37 -14.87 3.16
N ALA A 114 -13.82 -16.07 3.47
CA ALA A 114 -14.72 -16.81 2.58
C ALA A 114 -15.93 -15.95 2.22
N GLY A 115 -16.25 -15.89 0.92
CA GLY A 115 -17.34 -15.04 0.41
C GLY A 115 -16.99 -13.57 0.29
N TYR A 116 -15.70 -13.18 0.39
CA TYR A 116 -15.26 -11.83 0.05
C TYR A 116 -15.60 -11.51 -1.41
N LYS A 117 -16.21 -10.33 -1.61
CA LYS A 117 -16.53 -9.78 -2.92
C LYS A 117 -16.00 -8.35 -2.99
N LYS A 118 -15.29 -8.01 -4.06
CA LYS A 118 -14.90 -6.62 -4.31
C LYS A 118 -16.13 -5.79 -4.63
N LEU A 119 -16.22 -4.60 -4.06
CA LEU A 119 -17.34 -3.69 -4.37
C LEU A 119 -17.29 -3.23 -5.82
N SER A 120 -16.10 -2.95 -6.36
CA SER A 120 -15.93 -2.52 -7.76
C SER A 120 -16.38 -3.55 -8.81
N GLU A 121 -16.48 -4.82 -8.44
CA GLU A 121 -16.89 -5.93 -9.31
C GLU A 121 -18.30 -6.46 -8.96
N SER A 122 -19.01 -5.83 -8.01
CA SER A 122 -20.30 -6.28 -7.50
C SER A 122 -21.45 -5.42 -8.03
N SER A 123 -22.68 -5.92 -7.90
CA SER A 123 -23.88 -5.25 -8.38
C SER A 123 -24.76 -4.76 -7.23
N TYR A 124 -25.37 -3.59 -7.39
CA TYR A 124 -26.39 -3.04 -6.46
C TYR A 124 -27.68 -3.91 -6.36
N LYS A 125 -27.80 -4.97 -7.13
CA LYS A 125 -28.85 -5.99 -6.93
C LYS A 125 -28.59 -6.84 -5.67
N ASP A 126 -27.35 -6.87 -5.17
CA ASP A 126 -27.03 -7.50 -3.89
C ASP A 126 -27.34 -6.53 -2.75
N PHE A 127 -28.27 -6.88 -1.88
CA PHE A 127 -28.70 -6.06 -0.74
C PHE A 127 -27.53 -5.68 0.18
N ASN A 128 -26.57 -6.58 0.39
CA ASN A 128 -25.41 -6.34 1.24
C ASN A 128 -24.38 -5.43 0.54
N TYR A 129 -24.26 -5.51 -0.78
CA TYR A 129 -23.53 -4.53 -1.57
C TYR A 129 -24.04 -3.13 -1.28
N SER A 130 -25.35 -2.90 -1.39
CA SER A 130 -25.95 -1.58 -1.17
C SER A 130 -25.67 -1.02 0.22
N LYS A 131 -25.65 -1.87 1.27
CA LYS A 131 -25.32 -1.46 2.63
C LYS A 131 -23.83 -1.12 2.79
N ALA A 132 -22.94 -1.99 2.30
CA ALA A 132 -21.50 -1.77 2.37
C ALA A 132 -21.09 -0.52 1.57
N TYR A 133 -21.65 -0.37 0.38
CA TYR A 133 -21.41 0.77 -0.50
C TYR A 133 -21.87 2.08 0.17
N ARG A 134 -23.12 2.14 0.62
CA ARG A 134 -23.66 3.32 1.32
C ARG A 134 -22.80 3.69 2.53
N TYR A 135 -22.39 2.71 3.33
CA TYR A 135 -21.53 2.94 4.48
C TYR A 135 -20.21 3.66 4.12
N LEU A 136 -19.63 3.34 2.95
CA LEU A 136 -18.41 3.97 2.46
C LEU A 136 -18.68 5.36 1.88
N ILE A 137 -19.73 5.50 1.06
CA ILE A 137 -20.11 6.79 0.48
C ILE A 137 -20.51 7.81 1.56
N ASP A 138 -21.25 7.38 2.59
CA ASP A 138 -21.60 8.24 3.74
C ASP A 138 -20.35 8.75 4.51
N ARG A 139 -19.18 8.10 4.30
CA ARG A 139 -17.87 8.52 4.80
C ARG A 139 -17.03 9.29 3.79
N GLY A 140 -17.61 9.67 2.67
CA GLY A 140 -16.92 10.36 1.59
C GLY A 140 -15.99 9.47 0.75
N ILE A 141 -15.92 8.16 0.99
CA ILE A 141 -15.06 7.25 0.22
C ILE A 141 -15.63 7.08 -1.18
N THR A 142 -14.90 7.54 -2.19
CA THR A 142 -15.34 7.53 -3.60
C THR A 142 -15.16 6.17 -4.27
N ASP A 143 -15.76 6.00 -5.45
CA ASP A 143 -15.59 4.78 -6.25
C ASP A 143 -14.14 4.53 -6.64
N GLU A 144 -13.36 5.60 -6.90
CA GLU A 144 -11.95 5.50 -7.21
C GLU A 144 -11.16 4.93 -6.01
N LEU A 145 -11.42 5.43 -4.80
CA LEU A 145 -10.79 4.91 -3.57
C LEU A 145 -11.22 3.48 -3.27
N ILE A 146 -12.50 3.14 -3.48
CA ILE A 146 -13.00 1.76 -3.34
C ILE A 146 -12.24 0.82 -4.28
N LYS A 147 -12.02 1.22 -5.52
CA LYS A 147 -11.31 0.45 -6.54
C LYS A 147 -9.82 0.38 -6.23
N GLU A 148 -9.19 1.51 -5.89
CA GLU A 148 -7.77 1.62 -5.59
C GLU A 148 -7.37 0.69 -4.44
N TYR A 149 -8.09 0.75 -3.33
CA TYR A 149 -7.81 -0.07 -2.15
C TYR A 149 -8.46 -1.46 -2.21
N LYS A 150 -9.09 -1.82 -3.35
CA LYS A 150 -9.77 -3.10 -3.53
C LYS A 150 -10.75 -3.41 -2.40
N ILE A 151 -11.46 -2.37 -1.93
CA ILE A 151 -12.39 -2.51 -0.82
C ILE A 151 -13.52 -3.43 -1.23
N GLY A 152 -13.85 -4.35 -0.34
CA GLY A 152 -14.92 -5.31 -0.56
C GLY A 152 -15.77 -5.51 0.67
N PHE A 153 -16.61 -6.53 0.61
CA PHE A 153 -17.48 -6.92 1.70
C PHE A 153 -17.64 -8.43 1.76
N THR A 154 -18.18 -8.92 2.84
CA THR A 154 -18.55 -10.33 2.97
C THR A 154 -19.90 -10.48 3.63
N THR A 155 -20.64 -11.48 3.18
CA THR A 155 -22.00 -11.79 3.64
C THR A 155 -22.09 -13.08 4.42
N THR A 156 -20.99 -13.81 4.52
CA THR A 156 -20.91 -15.14 5.12
C THR A 156 -19.82 -15.24 6.20
N GLY A 157 -19.90 -16.26 7.03
CA GLY A 157 -18.89 -16.57 8.05
C GLY A 157 -18.80 -15.52 9.15
N GLN A 158 -17.72 -15.57 9.90
CA GLN A 158 -17.51 -14.67 11.05
C GLN A 158 -17.39 -13.19 10.66
N TYR A 159 -16.98 -12.91 9.43
CA TYR A 159 -16.83 -11.55 8.89
C TYR A 159 -18.09 -11.02 8.19
N HIS A 160 -19.24 -11.74 8.26
CA HIS A 160 -20.46 -11.28 7.61
C HIS A 160 -20.87 -9.87 8.04
N ASN A 161 -21.47 -9.11 7.14
CA ASN A 161 -21.91 -7.73 7.33
C ASN A 161 -20.74 -6.79 7.71
N ARG A 162 -19.60 -6.94 7.01
CA ARG A 162 -18.43 -6.09 7.22
C ARG A 162 -17.84 -5.65 5.89
N VAL A 163 -17.35 -4.42 5.88
CA VAL A 163 -16.44 -3.92 4.88
C VAL A 163 -15.07 -4.51 5.15
N ILE A 164 -14.38 -4.95 4.10
CA ILE A 164 -13.04 -5.53 4.13
C ILE A 164 -12.10 -4.61 3.37
N ILE A 165 -11.03 -4.16 4.02
CA ILE A 165 -9.96 -3.36 3.42
C ILE A 165 -8.71 -4.23 3.39
N PRO A 166 -8.34 -4.81 2.23
CA PRO A 166 -7.15 -5.65 2.09
C PRO A 166 -5.87 -4.85 2.21
N SER A 167 -4.82 -5.50 2.68
CA SER A 167 -3.47 -4.98 2.74
C SER A 167 -2.51 -5.96 2.04
N TYR A 168 -1.57 -5.41 1.31
CA TYR A 168 -0.59 -6.18 0.54
C TYR A 168 0.82 -5.75 0.92
N ASP A 169 1.73 -6.70 0.95
CA ASP A 169 3.15 -6.46 1.15
C ASP A 169 3.83 -5.87 -0.10
N GLU A 170 5.12 -5.60 -0.02
CA GLU A 170 5.91 -5.00 -1.10
C GLU A 170 5.96 -5.83 -2.38
N ILE A 171 5.64 -7.13 -2.33
CA ILE A 171 5.59 -8.01 -3.50
C ILE A 171 4.17 -8.29 -3.99
N GLY A 172 3.16 -7.70 -3.33
CA GLY A 172 1.76 -7.84 -3.71
C GLY A 172 1.05 -9.06 -3.12
N ASP A 173 1.67 -9.79 -2.19
CA ASP A 173 1.01 -10.86 -1.45
C ASP A 173 0.13 -10.26 -0.34
N LEU A 174 -1.05 -10.88 -0.09
CA LEU A 174 -1.93 -10.43 0.99
C LEU A 174 -1.23 -10.64 2.34
N ASN A 175 -1.00 -9.57 3.09
CA ASN A 175 -0.34 -9.62 4.39
C ASN A 175 -1.29 -9.35 5.57
N TYR A 176 -2.42 -8.67 5.31
CA TYR A 176 -3.44 -8.39 6.31
C TYR A 176 -4.77 -7.97 5.66
N PHE A 177 -5.79 -7.74 6.46
CA PHE A 177 -6.98 -6.97 6.10
C PHE A 177 -7.61 -6.37 7.37
N VAL A 178 -8.24 -5.22 7.20
CA VAL A 178 -9.11 -4.65 8.24
C VAL A 178 -10.56 -4.99 7.90
N SER A 179 -11.31 -5.43 8.90
CA SER A 179 -12.72 -5.78 8.78
C SER A 179 -13.56 -4.91 9.72
N ARG A 180 -14.42 -4.05 9.16
CA ARG A 180 -15.26 -3.10 9.89
C ARG A 180 -16.74 -3.38 9.68
N ALA A 181 -17.49 -3.52 10.78
CA ALA A 181 -18.95 -3.61 10.72
C ALA A 181 -19.54 -2.31 10.17
N TRP A 182 -20.42 -2.40 9.16
CA TRP A 182 -21.20 -1.25 8.69
C TRP A 182 -22.42 -0.96 9.57
N ASP A 183 -22.86 -1.93 10.34
CA ASP A 183 -23.93 -1.77 11.30
C ASP A 183 -23.33 -1.36 12.66
N LYS A 184 -23.72 -0.19 13.18
CA LYS A 184 -23.23 0.33 14.46
C LYS A 184 -23.59 -0.55 15.68
N TRP A 185 -24.62 -1.37 15.56
CA TRP A 185 -25.02 -2.30 16.61
C TRP A 185 -24.21 -3.59 16.62
N LYS A 186 -23.51 -3.92 15.51
CA LYS A 186 -22.72 -5.13 15.41
C LYS A 186 -21.42 -5.01 16.20
N LYS A 187 -21.22 -5.93 17.13
CA LYS A 187 -20.00 -6.05 17.93
C LYS A 187 -19.21 -7.31 17.56
N PRO A 188 -17.88 -7.27 17.61
CA PRO A 188 -17.04 -6.08 17.81
C PRO A 188 -17.11 -5.17 16.56
N LYS A 189 -16.85 -3.87 16.74
CA LYS A 189 -16.79 -2.88 15.66
C LYS A 189 -15.78 -3.26 14.59
N TYR A 190 -14.60 -3.70 15.01
CA TYR A 190 -13.55 -4.29 14.19
C TYR A 190 -13.37 -5.77 14.55
N LEU A 191 -13.19 -6.61 13.53
CA LEU A 191 -12.82 -8.01 13.67
C LEU A 191 -11.74 -8.31 12.63
N ASN A 192 -10.50 -8.30 13.04
CA ASN A 192 -9.35 -8.43 12.13
C ASN A 192 -8.76 -9.84 12.23
N PRO A 193 -7.89 -10.27 11.27
CA PRO A 193 -7.14 -11.51 11.40
C PRO A 193 -6.27 -11.50 12.66
N ASP A 194 -6.12 -12.67 13.25
CA ASP A 194 -5.21 -12.86 14.39
C ASP A 194 -3.76 -12.98 13.86
N VAL A 195 -3.14 -11.84 13.65
CA VAL A 195 -1.76 -11.69 13.19
C VAL A 195 -1.08 -10.62 14.03
N GLU A 196 0.10 -10.91 14.50
CA GLU A 196 0.91 -9.95 15.23
C GLU A 196 1.28 -8.75 14.35
N LYS A 197 0.94 -7.55 14.81
CA LYS A 197 1.14 -6.30 14.05
C LYS A 197 2.61 -6.01 13.73
N GLN A 198 3.55 -6.58 14.47
CA GLN A 198 4.98 -6.46 14.18
C GLN A 198 5.45 -7.26 12.96
N LEU A 199 4.64 -8.20 12.45
CA LEU A 199 5.02 -9.08 11.33
C LEU A 199 4.73 -8.47 9.96
N PHE A 200 3.90 -7.44 9.87
CA PHE A 200 3.52 -6.81 8.60
C PHE A 200 3.55 -5.29 8.66
N ILE A 201 3.50 -4.66 7.51
CA ILE A 201 3.20 -3.23 7.35
C ILE A 201 1.94 -3.16 6.49
N PHE A 202 0.94 -2.42 6.97
CA PHE A 202 -0.30 -2.30 6.25
C PHE A 202 -0.09 -1.48 4.98
N SER A 203 -0.56 -1.99 3.85
CA SER A 203 -0.48 -1.35 2.53
C SER A 203 0.96 -1.05 2.07
N GLU A 204 1.93 -1.90 2.44
CA GLU A 204 3.36 -1.73 2.15
C GLU A 204 3.61 -1.53 0.64
N LEU A 205 2.83 -2.22 -0.21
CA LEU A 205 2.86 -2.09 -1.67
C LEU A 205 2.65 -0.64 -2.16
N ASN A 206 1.90 0.16 -1.41
CA ASN A 206 1.46 1.49 -1.82
C ASN A 206 2.38 2.61 -1.34
N ILE A 207 3.41 2.31 -0.55
CA ILE A 207 4.28 3.32 0.06
C ILE A 207 5.21 3.92 -1.00
N ASN A 208 5.12 5.24 -1.16
CA ASN A 208 6.11 6.02 -1.91
C ASN A 208 7.20 6.52 -0.94
N TRP A 209 8.33 5.85 -0.93
CA TRP A 209 9.46 6.16 -0.04
C TRP A 209 10.18 7.48 -0.39
N ASP A 210 9.97 8.01 -1.59
CA ASP A 210 10.56 9.28 -2.04
C ASP A 210 9.74 10.51 -1.58
N GLY A 211 8.45 10.32 -1.33
CA GLY A 211 7.52 11.36 -0.87
C GLY A 211 7.41 11.47 0.65
N THR A 212 6.74 12.52 1.12
CA THR A 212 6.36 12.63 2.54
C THR A 212 5.46 11.46 2.93
N ILE A 213 5.78 10.79 4.03
CA ILE A 213 5.03 9.65 4.57
C ILE A 213 4.24 10.11 5.78
N TYR A 214 2.96 9.77 5.83
CA TYR A 214 2.09 10.09 6.96
C TYR A 214 1.80 8.84 7.78
N LEU A 215 2.04 8.86 9.08
CA LEU A 215 1.66 7.80 10.01
C LEU A 215 0.31 8.14 10.60
N VAL A 216 -0.71 7.34 10.30
CA VAL A 216 -2.09 7.55 10.74
C VAL A 216 -2.54 6.44 11.69
N GLU A 217 -3.64 6.65 12.44
CA GLU A 217 -4.08 5.65 13.42
C GLU A 217 -4.78 4.47 12.75
N GLY A 218 -5.71 4.70 11.87
CA GLY A 218 -6.64 3.71 11.34
C GLY A 218 -6.58 3.48 9.84
N ALA A 219 -7.20 2.38 9.40
CA ALA A 219 -7.27 2.04 7.97
C ALA A 219 -8.17 3.00 7.17
N PHE A 220 -9.15 3.66 7.79
CA PHE A 220 -9.99 4.64 7.11
C PHE A 220 -9.23 5.96 6.90
N ASP A 221 -8.39 6.37 7.86
CA ASP A 221 -7.53 7.53 7.70
C ASP A 221 -6.52 7.29 6.57
N HIS A 222 -5.99 6.05 6.50
CA HIS A 222 -5.09 5.64 5.43
C HIS A 222 -5.72 5.76 4.02
N ILE A 223 -7.00 5.48 3.87
CA ILE A 223 -7.68 5.61 2.57
C ILE A 223 -7.72 7.06 2.09
N VAL A 224 -7.87 8.02 3.00
CA VAL A 224 -8.10 9.43 2.68
C VAL A 224 -6.84 10.29 2.78
N VAL A 225 -5.82 9.84 3.50
CA VAL A 225 -4.53 10.55 3.63
C VAL A 225 -3.53 9.95 2.62
N PRO A 226 -3.04 10.74 1.64
CA PRO A 226 -2.13 10.24 0.62
C PRO A 226 -0.81 9.76 1.24
N ASN A 227 -0.22 8.71 0.65
CA ASN A 227 1.07 8.13 1.07
C ASN A 227 1.18 7.90 2.58
N SER A 228 0.13 7.37 3.19
CA SER A 228 0.11 7.11 4.62
C SER A 228 0.33 5.64 4.96
N ILE A 229 0.71 5.38 6.21
CA ILE A 229 0.86 4.05 6.80
C ILE A 229 0.04 4.02 8.08
N PRO A 230 -1.00 3.20 8.19
CA PRO A 230 -1.77 3.10 9.42
C PRO A 230 -1.05 2.22 10.44
N LEU A 231 -0.97 2.70 11.67
CA LEU A 231 -0.41 1.95 12.79
C LEU A 231 -1.39 0.87 13.29
N LEU A 232 -2.66 0.94 12.88
CA LEU A 232 -3.77 0.11 13.36
C LEU A 232 -3.89 0.14 14.89
N GLY A 233 -3.70 1.32 15.46
CA GLY A 233 -3.64 1.67 16.88
C GLY A 233 -2.60 2.75 17.11
N LYS A 234 -2.17 2.92 18.35
CA LYS A 234 -1.31 4.05 18.78
C LYS A 234 0.18 3.66 18.91
N THR A 235 0.55 2.41 18.58
CA THR A 235 1.91 1.88 18.76
C THR A 235 2.60 1.65 17.42
N MET A 236 3.79 2.21 17.26
CA MET A 236 4.68 1.90 16.16
C MET A 236 5.59 0.71 16.50
N TYR A 237 5.63 -0.31 15.65
CA TYR A 237 6.47 -1.48 15.85
C TYR A 237 7.86 -1.32 15.18
N GLY A 238 8.85 -2.05 15.72
CA GLY A 238 10.25 -1.91 15.35
C GLY A 238 10.54 -2.14 13.86
N LYS A 239 9.80 -3.04 13.20
CA LYS A 239 9.90 -3.27 11.76
C LYS A 239 9.61 -2.00 10.95
N LEU A 240 8.50 -1.30 11.24
CA LEU A 240 8.14 -0.05 10.58
C LEU A 240 9.19 1.03 10.84
N LYS A 241 9.64 1.17 12.10
CA LYS A 241 10.71 2.11 12.48
C LYS A 241 11.98 1.88 11.64
N SER A 242 12.43 0.63 11.56
CA SER A 242 13.63 0.27 10.79
C SER A 242 13.51 0.60 9.31
N LEU A 243 12.35 0.31 8.70
CA LEU A 243 12.09 0.61 7.30
C LEU A 243 12.00 2.11 7.02
N LEU A 244 11.37 2.88 7.90
CA LEU A 244 11.32 4.34 7.80
C LEU A 244 12.73 4.94 7.87
N LEU A 245 13.54 4.53 8.84
CA LEU A 245 14.93 4.99 8.97
C LEU A 245 15.81 4.62 7.76
N LYS A 246 15.54 3.46 7.14
CA LYS A 246 16.31 2.97 5.98
C LYS A 246 15.87 3.61 4.66
N ASN A 247 14.57 3.75 4.43
CA ASN A 247 14.01 4.00 3.10
C ASN A 247 13.40 5.39 2.91
N ALA A 248 12.92 6.06 3.98
CA ALA A 248 12.23 7.35 3.81
C ALA A 248 13.20 8.45 3.38
N LYS A 249 12.95 9.03 2.20
CA LYS A 249 13.80 10.09 1.62
C LYS A 249 13.24 11.50 1.82
N SER A 250 12.01 11.63 2.31
CA SER A 250 11.36 12.89 2.63
C SER A 250 10.94 12.93 4.11
N ASP A 251 10.13 13.91 4.50
CA ASP A 251 9.64 14.03 5.87
C ASP A 251 8.72 12.86 6.25
N VAL A 252 8.70 12.50 7.53
CA VAL A 252 7.71 11.61 8.13
C VAL A 252 6.82 12.44 9.05
N VAL A 253 5.53 12.42 8.81
CA VAL A 253 4.53 13.19 9.57
C VAL A 253 3.68 12.24 10.40
N ILE A 254 3.65 12.46 11.69
CA ILE A 254 2.80 11.71 12.61
C ILE A 254 1.46 12.41 12.70
N LEU A 255 0.39 11.74 12.34
CA LEU A 255 -0.99 12.21 12.27
C LEU A 255 -1.90 11.19 12.95
N LEU A 256 -1.86 11.15 14.27
CA LEU A 256 -2.77 10.33 15.08
C LEU A 256 -3.98 11.15 15.49
N ASP A 257 -5.02 10.49 16.02
CA ASP A 257 -6.23 11.13 16.51
C ASP A 257 -5.90 12.10 17.66
N ASP A 258 -6.74 13.08 17.91
CA ASP A 258 -6.45 14.15 18.88
C ASP A 258 -6.32 13.62 20.32
N ASP A 259 -6.97 12.51 20.66
CA ASP A 259 -6.87 11.84 21.96
C ASP A 259 -5.56 11.01 22.13
N ALA A 260 -4.70 10.98 21.10
CA ALA A 260 -3.45 10.22 21.06
C ALA A 260 -2.18 11.11 21.12
N ALA A 261 -2.28 12.32 21.70
CA ALA A 261 -1.18 13.29 21.71
C ALA A 261 0.10 12.73 22.36
N ASP A 262 -0.01 12.04 23.51
CA ASP A 262 1.15 11.44 24.19
C ASP A 262 1.77 10.31 23.37
N ASP A 263 0.96 9.52 22.69
CA ASP A 263 1.43 8.46 21.79
C ASP A 263 2.14 9.06 20.57
N ALA A 264 1.60 10.14 20.00
CA ALA A 264 2.22 10.86 18.90
C ALA A 264 3.60 11.43 19.28
N ILE A 265 3.73 12.00 20.48
CA ILE A 265 5.02 12.48 21.01
C ILE A 265 6.00 11.32 21.22
N ARG A 266 5.53 10.16 21.69
CA ARG A 266 6.36 8.97 21.85
C ARG A 266 6.89 8.49 20.49
N VAL A 267 6.02 8.36 19.49
CA VAL A 267 6.41 7.97 18.13
C VAL A 267 7.36 9.01 17.53
N TYR A 268 7.13 10.30 17.78
CA TYR A 268 8.03 11.37 17.33
C TYR A 268 9.46 11.20 17.92
N LYS A 269 9.58 11.00 19.23
CA LYS A 269 10.88 10.78 19.88
C LYS A 269 11.59 9.55 19.35
N ASP A 270 10.84 8.48 19.09
CA ASP A 270 11.36 7.24 18.54
C ASP A 270 11.89 7.38 17.12
N LEU A 271 11.27 8.23 16.30
CA LEU A 271 11.64 8.40 14.89
C LEU A 271 12.62 9.54 14.64
N ASN A 272 12.66 10.58 15.51
CA ASN A 272 13.52 11.75 15.30
C ASN A 272 14.98 11.45 15.60
N VAL A 273 15.52 10.40 15.00
CA VAL A 273 16.88 9.89 15.17
C VAL A 273 17.51 9.51 13.83
N GLY A 274 18.81 9.38 13.77
CA GLY A 274 19.53 8.88 12.58
C GLY A 274 19.18 9.65 11.30
N SER A 275 18.79 8.94 10.25
CA SER A 275 18.43 9.51 8.94
C SER A 275 17.19 10.40 8.97
N LEU A 276 16.33 10.26 9.98
CA LEU A 276 15.11 11.05 10.15
C LEU A 276 15.28 12.22 11.14
N TYR A 277 16.45 12.43 11.70
CA TYR A 277 16.69 13.57 12.60
C TYR A 277 16.33 14.89 11.91
N ASN A 278 15.53 15.71 12.56
CA ASN A 278 14.94 16.95 12.01
C ASN A 278 14.02 16.79 10.77
N ARG A 279 13.59 15.55 10.45
CA ARG A 279 12.69 15.28 9.35
C ARG A 279 11.35 14.68 9.80
N VAL A 280 11.15 14.56 11.11
CA VAL A 280 9.89 14.16 11.70
C VAL A 280 9.05 15.39 12.03
N LYS A 281 7.75 15.33 11.74
CA LYS A 281 6.77 16.40 12.05
C LYS A 281 5.57 15.81 12.76
N LEU A 282 4.85 16.66 13.50
CA LEU A 282 3.51 16.36 14.00
C LEU A 282 2.47 17.12 13.20
N CYS A 283 1.36 16.47 12.98
CA CYS A 283 0.13 17.06 12.47
C CYS A 283 -1.00 16.64 13.42
N THR A 284 -1.61 17.59 14.11
CA THR A 284 -2.67 17.31 15.08
C THR A 284 -4.02 17.68 14.47
N PRO A 285 -4.97 16.76 14.36
CA PRO A 285 -6.33 17.08 13.96
C PRO A 285 -6.98 18.05 14.96
N PRO A 286 -7.99 18.82 14.54
CA PRO A 286 -8.84 19.56 15.47
C PRO A 286 -9.51 18.65 16.50
N THR A 287 -9.85 19.18 17.67
CA THR A 287 -10.49 18.43 18.75
C THR A 287 -11.74 17.68 18.27
N ASP A 288 -11.93 16.46 18.79
CA ASP A 288 -13.02 15.56 18.42
C ASP A 288 -13.08 15.22 16.92
N THR A 289 -11.94 15.23 16.23
CA THR A 289 -11.86 14.82 14.81
C THR A 289 -10.72 13.85 14.54
N ASP A 290 -10.86 13.15 13.43
CA ASP A 290 -9.84 12.32 12.80
C ASP A 290 -9.75 12.65 11.30
N PRO A 291 -8.71 12.22 10.59
CA PRO A 291 -8.60 12.50 9.15
C PRO A 291 -9.79 12.00 8.33
N SER A 292 -10.37 10.84 8.67
CA SER A 292 -11.51 10.30 7.92
C SER A 292 -12.76 11.15 8.12
N LEU A 293 -12.98 11.70 9.32
CA LEU A 293 -14.09 12.61 9.61
C LEU A 293 -13.92 13.99 8.93
N ILE A 294 -12.69 14.50 8.88
CA ILE A 294 -12.38 15.74 8.14
C ILE A 294 -12.66 15.54 6.65
N PHE A 295 -12.26 14.38 6.10
CA PHE A 295 -12.53 14.06 4.71
C PHE A 295 -14.04 13.91 4.42
N GLU A 296 -14.80 13.29 5.30
CA GLU A 296 -16.25 13.18 5.22
C GLU A 296 -16.93 14.55 5.14
N ARG A 297 -16.44 15.54 5.89
CA ARG A 297 -17.02 16.89 5.98
C ARG A 297 -16.53 17.87 4.91
N GLU A 298 -15.24 17.84 4.60
CA GLU A 298 -14.55 18.86 3.81
C GLU A 298 -13.88 18.31 2.55
N GLY A 299 -13.91 16.97 2.35
CA GLY A 299 -13.27 16.30 1.21
C GLY A 299 -11.75 16.47 1.18
N VAL A 300 -11.19 16.39 -0.02
CA VAL A 300 -9.75 16.53 -0.26
C VAL A 300 -9.19 17.87 0.24
N SER A 301 -9.97 18.94 0.17
CA SER A 301 -9.54 20.27 0.62
C SER A 301 -9.28 20.32 2.12
N GLY A 302 -10.09 19.65 2.93
CA GLY A 302 -9.91 19.51 4.36
C GLY A 302 -8.62 18.76 4.70
N ILE A 303 -8.36 17.66 4.01
CA ILE A 303 -7.12 16.90 4.18
C ILE A 303 -5.90 17.75 3.81
N ILE A 304 -5.89 18.43 2.67
CA ILE A 304 -4.78 19.31 2.28
C ILE A 304 -4.51 20.38 3.34
N LYS A 305 -5.56 21.02 3.87
CA LYS A 305 -5.45 22.03 4.93
C LYS A 305 -4.85 21.43 6.19
N LEU A 306 -5.33 20.25 6.62
CA LEU A 306 -4.81 19.51 7.76
C LEU A 306 -3.32 19.23 7.59
N LEU A 307 -2.92 18.60 6.48
CA LEU A 307 -1.53 18.19 6.24
C LEU A 307 -0.56 19.37 6.16
N ARG A 308 -1.00 20.54 5.68
CA ARG A 308 -0.21 21.78 5.67
C ARG A 308 0.04 22.35 7.08
N SER A 309 -0.74 21.97 8.09
CA SER A 309 -0.53 22.37 9.48
C SER A 309 0.60 21.63 10.18
N SER A 310 1.18 20.62 9.53
CA SER A 310 2.27 19.80 10.10
C SER A 310 3.49 20.65 10.46
N LYS A 311 4.04 20.44 11.67
CA LYS A 311 5.17 21.20 12.22
C LYS A 311 6.14 20.31 12.97
N ARG A 312 7.40 20.75 13.05
CA ARG A 312 8.40 20.14 13.95
C ARG A 312 8.10 20.55 15.38
N ILE A 313 8.39 19.68 16.32
CA ILE A 313 8.37 20.02 17.73
C ILE A 313 9.74 20.64 18.08
N PRO A 314 9.78 21.85 18.69
CA PRO A 314 11.01 22.40 19.24
C PRO A 314 11.55 21.49 20.34
N GLU A 315 12.90 21.32 20.40
CA GLU A 315 13.54 20.47 21.42
C GLU A 315 13.12 20.85 22.85
N SER A 316 12.89 22.13 23.11
CA SER A 316 12.44 22.64 24.42
C SER A 316 11.04 22.14 24.84
N GLN A 317 10.26 21.53 23.93
CA GLN A 317 8.93 20.97 24.21
C GLN A 317 8.96 19.43 24.28
N LEU A 318 10.12 18.82 24.12
CA LEU A 318 10.27 17.36 24.15
C LEU A 318 10.66 16.80 25.53
N TYR A 319 11.00 17.69 26.48
CA TYR A 319 11.46 17.35 27.83
C TYR A 319 10.67 18.04 28.91
#